data_9e1ea0e7707a5400e551bd61fa999e17
#
_entry.id   9e1ea0e7707a5400e551bd61fa999e17
#
_cell.length_a   1.000
_cell.length_b   1.000
_cell.length_c   1.000
_cell.angle_alpha   90.00
_cell.angle_beta   90.00
_cell.angle_gamma   90.00
#
_symmetry.space_group_name_H-M   'P 1'
#
loop_
_entity.id
_entity.type
_entity.pdbx_description
1 polymer ?
#
loop_
_entity_poly.entity_id
_entity_poly.type
_entity_poly.pdbx_seq_one_letter_code
_entity_poly.pdbx_strand_id
1 'polypeptide(L)'
;MSETTVTRRGRSPEGRAELRRDLVRAAVDLFAERGYDDTTVDDIAAAAGVGRRTFFRYFASKEDSVSPDHELGLARVAEVFDTAHPTEPLLSLTLRAGETVFDLYLSDPDTARKRFVLVHAVPALRDREAAMVHHYRRLFTRELTRRLADVPDGDLRAAVTAAAIVAAHNQALRRWLAEGGTADDVPACVAHFRKVADLLPLRETPDLEAVTRRLEEVARTLEA
;
A
#
# COMPACT_ATOMS: atom_id res chain seq x y z
N MET A 1 -14.37 1.42 -38.55
CA MET A 1 -13.43 2.55 -38.25
C MET A 1 -13.05 2.61 -36.75
N SER A 2 -12.76 1.49 -36.10
CA SER A 2 -12.58 1.45 -34.62
C SER A 2 -11.19 1.03 -34.14
N GLU A 3 -10.27 0.58 -35.00
CA GLU A 3 -8.95 0.09 -34.57
C GLU A 3 -7.91 1.19 -34.22
N THR A 4 -8.11 2.40 -34.70
CA THR A 4 -7.11 3.48 -34.58
C THR A 4 -7.13 4.17 -33.20
N THR A 5 -8.21 4.05 -32.44
CA THR A 5 -8.39 4.74 -31.15
C THR A 5 -7.70 3.98 -30.00
N VAL A 6 -7.69 2.66 -30.04
CA VAL A 6 -7.13 1.79 -28.98
C VAL A 6 -5.59 1.87 -28.94
N THR A 7 -4.94 2.00 -30.08
CA THR A 7 -3.48 2.08 -30.19
C THR A 7 -2.88 3.38 -29.59
N ARG A 8 -3.71 4.42 -29.40
CA ARG A 8 -3.27 5.71 -28.82
C ARG A 8 -3.28 5.75 -27.30
N ARG A 9 -4.19 5.00 -26.63
CA ARG A 9 -4.37 5.03 -25.16
C ARG A 9 -3.15 4.60 -24.36
N GLY A 10 -2.30 3.73 -24.84
CA GLY A 10 -1.14 3.19 -24.11
C GLY A 10 0.20 3.90 -24.36
N ARG A 11 0.24 5.09 -25.00
CA ARG A 11 1.51 5.75 -25.35
C ARG A 11 2.03 6.71 -24.28
N SER A 12 1.15 7.43 -23.56
CA SER A 12 1.56 8.27 -22.44
C SER A 12 1.62 7.46 -21.12
N PRO A 13 2.31 7.93 -20.09
CA PRO A 13 2.30 7.31 -18.76
C PRO A 13 0.89 7.20 -18.19
N GLU A 14 0.08 8.26 -18.32
CA GLU A 14 -1.31 8.32 -17.86
C GLU A 14 -2.19 7.31 -18.60
N GLY A 15 -2.06 7.24 -19.94
CA GLY A 15 -2.79 6.27 -20.76
C GLY A 15 -2.40 4.82 -20.48
N ARG A 16 -1.15 4.57 -20.07
CA ARG A 16 -0.73 3.24 -19.60
C ARG A 16 -1.37 2.89 -18.27
N ALA A 17 -1.39 3.81 -17.31
CA ALA A 17 -2.03 3.61 -16.03
C ALA A 17 -3.54 3.41 -16.15
N GLU A 18 -4.21 4.17 -17.02
CA GLU A 18 -5.63 4.02 -17.31
C GLU A 18 -5.94 2.62 -17.90
N LEU A 19 -5.22 2.22 -18.95
CA LEU A 19 -5.42 0.89 -19.55
C LEU A 19 -5.12 -0.26 -18.57
N ARG A 20 -4.13 -0.09 -17.69
CA ARG A 20 -3.87 -1.07 -16.63
C ARG A 20 -5.08 -1.19 -15.69
N ARG A 21 -5.67 -0.06 -15.26
CA ARG A 21 -6.89 -0.07 -14.43
C ARG A 21 -8.07 -0.72 -15.14
N ASP A 22 -8.27 -0.44 -16.43
CA ASP A 22 -9.35 -1.04 -17.23
C ASP A 22 -9.18 -2.56 -17.31
N LEU A 23 -7.97 -3.05 -17.51
CA LEU A 23 -7.65 -4.49 -17.52
C LEU A 23 -7.90 -5.14 -16.14
N VAL A 24 -7.51 -4.48 -15.04
CA VAL A 24 -7.80 -4.97 -13.67
C VAL A 24 -9.29 -5.06 -13.44
N ARG A 25 -10.04 -4.01 -13.79
CA ARG A 25 -11.50 -3.99 -13.63
C ARG A 25 -12.16 -5.11 -14.43
N ALA A 26 -11.80 -5.26 -15.71
CA ALA A 26 -12.31 -6.33 -16.56
C ALA A 26 -12.02 -7.73 -15.98
N ALA A 27 -10.80 -7.95 -15.46
CA ALA A 27 -10.44 -9.22 -14.85
C ALA A 27 -11.26 -9.51 -13.58
N VAL A 28 -11.36 -8.52 -12.69
CA VAL A 28 -12.12 -8.65 -11.43
C VAL A 28 -13.60 -8.91 -11.70
N ASP A 29 -14.21 -8.19 -12.65
CA ASP A 29 -15.60 -8.37 -13.01
C ASP A 29 -15.86 -9.76 -13.62
N LEU A 30 -15.03 -10.19 -14.57
CA LEU A 30 -15.18 -11.51 -15.19
C LEU A 30 -14.97 -12.65 -14.17
N PHE A 31 -13.99 -12.53 -13.29
CA PHE A 31 -13.79 -13.53 -12.24
C PHE A 31 -14.96 -13.58 -11.24
N ALA A 32 -15.56 -12.45 -10.92
CA ALA A 32 -16.73 -12.38 -10.07
C ALA A 32 -17.99 -12.97 -10.74
N GLU A 33 -18.14 -12.77 -12.06
CA GLU A 33 -19.32 -13.22 -12.82
C GLU A 33 -19.25 -14.68 -13.24
N ARG A 34 -18.10 -15.14 -13.73
CA ARG A 34 -17.94 -16.47 -14.38
C ARG A 34 -17.08 -17.43 -13.55
N GLY A 35 -16.40 -16.96 -12.54
CA GLY A 35 -15.39 -17.70 -11.80
C GLY A 35 -13.98 -17.52 -12.37
N TYR A 36 -13.01 -17.77 -11.48
CA TYR A 36 -11.59 -17.63 -11.81
C TYR A 36 -11.14 -18.66 -12.87
N ASP A 37 -11.53 -19.93 -12.73
CA ASP A 37 -11.06 -21.01 -13.60
C ASP A 37 -11.62 -20.88 -15.03
N ASP A 38 -12.87 -20.47 -15.17
CA ASP A 38 -13.59 -20.35 -16.44
C ASP A 38 -13.29 -19.06 -17.19
N THR A 39 -12.48 -18.16 -16.64
CA THR A 39 -12.09 -16.90 -17.29
C THR A 39 -10.68 -17.02 -17.88
N THR A 40 -10.53 -16.71 -19.17
CA THR A 40 -9.25 -16.74 -19.86
C THR A 40 -8.64 -15.32 -19.99
N VAL A 41 -7.33 -15.27 -20.29
CA VAL A 41 -6.64 -14.01 -20.63
C VAL A 41 -7.26 -13.35 -21.86
N ASP A 42 -7.75 -14.14 -22.81
CA ASP A 42 -8.37 -13.62 -24.03
C ASP A 42 -9.72 -12.94 -23.72
N ASP A 43 -10.49 -13.48 -22.78
CA ASP A 43 -11.74 -12.87 -22.32
C ASP A 43 -11.46 -11.52 -21.64
N ILE A 44 -10.46 -11.47 -20.76
CA ILE A 44 -10.07 -10.24 -20.06
C ILE A 44 -9.59 -9.17 -21.04
N ALA A 45 -8.73 -9.56 -22.00
CA ALA A 45 -8.21 -8.64 -23.01
C ALA A 45 -9.33 -8.10 -23.89
N ALA A 46 -10.25 -8.98 -24.34
CA ALA A 46 -11.41 -8.60 -25.14
C ALA A 46 -12.36 -7.64 -24.40
N ALA A 47 -12.64 -7.91 -23.12
CA ALA A 47 -13.47 -7.05 -22.27
C ALA A 47 -12.87 -5.64 -22.09
N ALA A 48 -11.53 -5.56 -21.99
CA ALA A 48 -10.81 -4.28 -21.93
C ALA A 48 -10.59 -3.63 -23.32
N GLY A 49 -11.10 -4.23 -24.41
CA GLY A 49 -10.97 -3.72 -25.78
C GLY A 49 -9.54 -3.80 -26.34
N VAL A 50 -8.73 -4.76 -25.88
CA VAL A 50 -7.34 -4.94 -26.35
C VAL A 50 -7.06 -6.38 -26.78
N GLY A 51 -5.93 -6.61 -27.45
CA GLY A 51 -5.49 -7.96 -27.78
C GLY A 51 -4.64 -8.60 -26.68
N ARG A 52 -4.56 -9.95 -26.70
CA ARG A 52 -3.76 -10.79 -25.79
C ARG A 52 -2.32 -10.30 -25.60
N ARG A 53 -1.65 -9.87 -26.68
CA ARG A 53 -0.28 -9.30 -26.62
C ARG A 53 -0.22 -8.04 -25.76
N THR A 54 -1.27 -7.22 -25.78
CA THR A 54 -1.36 -6.03 -24.95
C THR A 54 -1.53 -6.39 -23.49
N PHE A 55 -2.34 -7.39 -23.16
CA PHE A 55 -2.47 -7.90 -21.80
C PHE A 55 -1.09 -8.30 -21.22
N PHE A 56 -0.34 -9.12 -21.93
CA PHE A 56 0.98 -9.59 -21.48
C PHE A 56 2.08 -8.51 -21.42
N ARG A 57 1.80 -7.31 -21.90
CA ARG A 57 2.67 -6.16 -21.67
C ARG A 57 2.48 -5.55 -20.27
N TYR A 58 1.33 -5.80 -19.62
CA TYR A 58 0.98 -5.26 -18.31
C TYR A 58 1.06 -6.31 -17.20
N PHE A 59 0.80 -7.56 -17.52
CA PHE A 59 0.70 -8.64 -16.54
C PHE A 59 1.43 -9.88 -17.03
N ALA A 60 2.20 -10.52 -16.15
CA ALA A 60 2.91 -11.74 -16.47
C ALA A 60 1.95 -12.96 -16.49
N SER A 61 0.87 -12.91 -15.73
CA SER A 61 -0.10 -14.00 -15.59
C SER A 61 -1.53 -13.49 -15.39
N LYS A 62 -2.49 -14.40 -15.40
CA LYS A 62 -3.91 -14.13 -15.11
C LYS A 62 -4.09 -13.63 -13.66
N GLU A 63 -3.34 -14.20 -12.73
CA GLU A 63 -3.34 -13.84 -11.31
C GLU A 63 -2.89 -12.41 -11.09
N ASP A 64 -1.93 -11.94 -11.87
CA ASP A 64 -1.41 -10.57 -11.75
C ASP A 64 -2.46 -9.51 -12.11
N SER A 65 -3.43 -9.87 -12.97
CA SER A 65 -4.44 -8.93 -13.46
C SER A 65 -5.46 -8.50 -12.40
N VAL A 66 -5.54 -9.16 -11.26
CA VAL A 66 -6.38 -8.71 -10.14
C VAL A 66 -5.61 -7.88 -9.13
N SER A 67 -4.29 -7.84 -9.23
CA SER A 67 -3.45 -7.12 -8.27
C SER A 67 -3.48 -5.62 -8.51
N PRO A 68 -3.55 -4.79 -7.45
CA PRO A 68 -3.29 -3.36 -7.55
C PRO A 68 -1.90 -3.10 -8.14
N ASP A 69 -1.62 -1.86 -8.47
CA ASP A 69 -0.29 -1.49 -8.95
C ASP A 69 0.73 -1.44 -7.81
N HIS A 70 1.15 -2.63 -7.36
CA HIS A 70 2.10 -2.75 -6.27
C HIS A 70 3.49 -2.18 -6.60
N GLU A 71 3.90 -2.19 -7.88
CA GLU A 71 5.15 -1.53 -8.29
C GLU A 71 5.07 -0.03 -8.04
N LEU A 72 3.95 0.59 -8.44
CA LEU A 72 3.67 1.99 -8.12
C LEU A 72 3.60 2.22 -6.60
N GLY A 73 2.95 1.33 -5.85
CA GLY A 73 2.86 1.43 -4.40
C GLY A 73 4.22 1.36 -3.71
N LEU A 74 5.07 0.42 -4.10
CA LEU A 74 6.44 0.31 -3.59
C LEU A 74 7.28 1.54 -3.95
N ALA A 75 7.14 2.06 -5.18
CA ALA A 75 7.84 3.28 -5.61
C ALA A 75 7.41 4.50 -4.78
N ARG A 76 6.10 4.68 -4.52
CA ARG A 76 5.59 5.76 -3.67
C ARG A 76 6.10 5.68 -2.23
N VAL A 77 6.11 4.48 -1.64
CA VAL A 77 6.70 4.28 -0.31
C VAL A 77 8.17 4.67 -0.29
N ALA A 78 8.94 4.24 -1.28
CA ALA A 78 10.36 4.60 -1.39
C ALA A 78 10.55 6.12 -1.54
N GLU A 79 9.76 6.77 -2.40
CA GLU A 79 9.79 8.22 -2.62
C GLU A 79 9.51 9.01 -1.33
N VAL A 80 8.55 8.56 -0.52
CA VAL A 80 8.27 9.19 0.80
C VAL A 80 9.49 9.15 1.70
N PHE A 81 10.22 8.04 1.71
CA PHE A 81 11.46 7.95 2.48
C PHE A 81 12.59 8.78 1.86
N ASP A 82 12.74 8.78 0.55
CA ASP A 82 13.84 9.48 -0.15
C ASP A 82 13.69 11.02 -0.08
N THR A 83 12.45 11.52 -0.05
CA THR A 83 12.13 12.96 0.01
C THR A 83 11.88 13.48 1.43
N ALA A 84 12.04 12.63 2.45
CA ALA A 84 11.81 13.00 3.84
C ALA A 84 12.78 14.10 4.31
N HIS A 85 12.23 15.08 5.05
CA HIS A 85 13.08 16.08 5.68
C HIS A 85 13.94 15.45 6.79
N PRO A 86 15.23 15.83 6.94
CA PRO A 86 16.12 15.22 7.94
C PRO A 86 15.62 15.32 9.39
N THR A 87 14.80 16.32 9.70
CA THR A 87 14.23 16.52 11.05
C THR A 87 12.81 15.95 11.21
N GLU A 88 12.27 15.26 10.19
CA GLU A 88 10.97 14.62 10.30
C GLU A 88 11.03 13.45 11.29
N PRO A 89 10.15 13.40 12.32
CA PRO A 89 10.13 12.28 13.26
C PRO A 89 9.90 10.95 12.53
N LEU A 90 10.74 9.95 12.84
CA LEU A 90 10.72 8.67 12.13
C LEU A 90 9.36 7.97 12.19
N LEU A 91 8.63 8.13 13.31
CA LEU A 91 7.27 7.61 13.44
C LEU A 91 6.31 8.26 12.42
N SER A 92 6.33 9.59 12.32
CA SER A 92 5.47 10.32 11.38
C SER A 92 5.77 9.96 9.93
N LEU A 93 7.07 9.89 9.57
CA LEU A 93 7.53 9.45 8.26
C LEU A 93 7.04 8.04 7.92
N THR A 94 7.17 7.11 8.87
CA THR A 94 6.79 5.71 8.67
C THR A 94 5.28 5.55 8.48
N LEU A 95 4.47 6.27 9.25
CA LEU A 95 3.01 6.30 9.10
C LEU A 95 2.62 6.88 7.74
N ARG A 96 3.17 8.03 7.36
CA ARG A 96 2.92 8.67 6.06
C ARG A 96 3.26 7.76 4.89
N ALA A 97 4.39 7.05 4.97
CA ALA A 97 4.77 6.07 3.96
C ALA A 97 3.76 4.91 3.86
N GLY A 98 3.25 4.41 5.00
CA GLY A 98 2.22 3.37 5.02
C GLY A 98 0.87 3.85 4.45
N GLU A 99 0.52 5.11 4.68
CA GLU A 99 -0.73 5.71 4.20
C GLU A 99 -0.80 5.78 2.66
N THR A 100 0.33 6.02 1.99
CA THR A 100 0.33 6.11 0.51
C THR A 100 -0.13 4.83 -0.19
N VAL A 101 -0.05 3.69 0.49
CA VAL A 101 -0.47 2.40 -0.08
C VAL A 101 -2.00 2.27 -0.13
N PHE A 102 -2.74 2.96 0.75
CA PHE A 102 -4.20 2.92 0.72
C PHE A 102 -4.79 3.42 -0.60
N ASP A 103 -4.15 4.40 -1.25
CA ASP A 103 -4.61 4.96 -2.52
C ASP A 103 -4.78 3.91 -3.62
N LEU A 104 -4.01 2.81 -3.55
CA LEU A 104 -4.12 1.71 -4.51
C LEU A 104 -5.48 0.99 -4.46
N TYR A 105 -6.15 1.07 -3.32
CA TYR A 105 -7.43 0.40 -3.07
C TYR A 105 -8.59 1.40 -3.02
N LEU A 106 -8.36 2.57 -2.44
CA LEU A 106 -9.40 3.55 -2.17
C LEU A 106 -9.82 4.35 -3.42
N SER A 107 -9.00 4.35 -4.46
CA SER A 107 -9.32 5.00 -5.73
C SER A 107 -10.44 4.31 -6.53
N ASP A 108 -10.70 3.02 -6.29
CA ASP A 108 -11.80 2.26 -6.90
C ASP A 108 -12.35 1.24 -5.87
N PRO A 109 -13.20 1.70 -4.94
CA PRO A 109 -13.74 0.87 -3.85
C PRO A 109 -14.51 -0.36 -4.32
N ASP A 110 -15.22 -0.26 -5.44
CA ASP A 110 -16.01 -1.38 -5.98
C ASP A 110 -15.11 -2.51 -6.46
N THR A 111 -14.09 -2.18 -7.25
CA THR A 111 -13.08 -3.15 -7.68
C THR A 111 -12.32 -3.73 -6.49
N ALA A 112 -11.99 -2.91 -5.48
CA ALA A 112 -11.30 -3.37 -4.28
C ALA A 112 -12.12 -4.39 -3.48
N ARG A 113 -13.44 -4.18 -3.33
CA ARG A 113 -14.34 -5.12 -2.63
C ARG A 113 -14.48 -6.44 -3.37
N LYS A 114 -14.75 -6.41 -4.69
CA LYS A 114 -14.82 -7.63 -5.51
C LYS A 114 -13.53 -8.42 -5.44
N ARG A 115 -12.39 -7.72 -5.57
CA ARG A 115 -11.06 -8.32 -5.42
C ARG A 115 -10.86 -8.97 -4.06
N PHE A 116 -11.29 -8.32 -2.98
CA PHE A 116 -11.19 -8.87 -1.62
C PHE A 116 -11.88 -10.23 -1.49
N VAL A 117 -13.08 -10.37 -2.03
CA VAL A 117 -13.81 -11.65 -2.06
C VAL A 117 -13.05 -12.69 -2.88
N LEU A 118 -12.56 -12.34 -4.07
CA LEU A 118 -11.81 -13.22 -4.95
C LEU A 118 -10.52 -13.75 -4.31
N VAL A 119 -9.73 -12.86 -3.69
CA VAL A 119 -8.48 -13.22 -3.01
C VAL A 119 -8.74 -14.20 -1.85
N HIS A 120 -9.87 -14.09 -1.16
CA HIS A 120 -10.22 -15.04 -0.11
C HIS A 120 -10.70 -16.39 -0.65
N ALA A 121 -11.38 -16.39 -1.79
CA ALA A 121 -11.95 -17.60 -2.38
C ALA A 121 -10.90 -18.42 -3.18
N VAL A 122 -9.96 -17.77 -3.87
CA VAL A 122 -9.04 -18.39 -4.83
C VAL A 122 -7.63 -18.51 -4.23
N PRO A 123 -7.11 -19.75 -3.97
CA PRO A 123 -5.79 -19.94 -3.37
C PRO A 123 -4.64 -19.27 -4.12
N ALA A 124 -4.60 -19.37 -5.45
CA ALA A 124 -3.56 -18.77 -6.28
C ALA A 124 -3.48 -17.23 -6.11
N LEU A 125 -4.62 -16.56 -5.98
CA LEU A 125 -4.68 -15.11 -5.73
C LEU A 125 -4.22 -14.76 -4.33
N ARG A 126 -4.53 -15.60 -3.34
CA ARG A 126 -4.09 -15.43 -1.95
C ARG A 126 -2.58 -15.54 -1.81
N ASP A 127 -1.97 -16.53 -2.47
CA ASP A 127 -0.52 -16.75 -2.46
C ASP A 127 0.20 -15.55 -3.11
N ARG A 128 -0.36 -15.02 -4.19
CA ARG A 128 0.18 -13.83 -4.87
C ARG A 128 0.13 -12.60 -3.96
N GLU A 129 -0.99 -12.38 -3.26
CA GLU A 129 -1.13 -11.29 -2.30
C GLU A 129 -0.12 -11.40 -1.14
N ALA A 130 0.06 -12.60 -0.60
CA ALA A 130 1.03 -12.85 0.47
C ALA A 130 2.47 -12.52 0.05
N ALA A 131 2.84 -12.82 -1.19
CA ALA A 131 4.15 -12.45 -1.73
C ALA A 131 4.34 -10.91 -1.78
N MET A 132 3.29 -10.16 -2.17
CA MET A 132 3.36 -8.69 -2.20
C MET A 132 3.50 -8.08 -0.80
N VAL A 133 2.79 -8.59 0.19
CA VAL A 133 2.95 -8.20 1.61
C VAL A 133 4.41 -8.34 2.06
N HIS A 134 5.09 -9.41 1.63
CA HIS A 134 6.51 -9.60 1.94
C HIS A 134 7.41 -8.51 1.32
N HIS A 135 7.12 -8.06 0.09
CA HIS A 135 7.90 -7.00 -0.56
C HIS A 135 7.79 -5.67 0.19
N TYR A 136 6.58 -5.27 0.62
CA TYR A 136 6.40 -4.07 1.44
C TYR A 136 7.16 -4.17 2.76
N ARG A 137 7.06 -5.30 3.47
CA ARG A 137 7.79 -5.50 4.72
C ARG A 137 9.31 -5.35 4.52
N ARG A 138 9.86 -5.94 3.46
CA ARG A 138 11.30 -5.80 3.14
C ARG A 138 11.69 -4.36 2.85
N LEU A 139 10.88 -3.61 2.12
CA LEU A 139 11.12 -2.21 1.81
C LEU A 139 11.17 -1.39 3.10
N PHE A 140 10.13 -1.47 3.94
CA PHE A 140 10.09 -0.77 5.23
C PHE A 140 11.27 -1.17 6.13
N THR A 141 11.57 -2.47 6.25
CA THR A 141 12.72 -2.91 7.05
C THR A 141 14.01 -2.25 6.58
N ARG A 142 14.30 -2.29 5.28
CA ARG A 142 15.51 -1.67 4.71
C ARG A 142 15.60 -0.18 5.03
N GLU A 143 14.52 0.56 4.81
CA GLU A 143 14.50 2.02 5.00
C GLU A 143 14.64 2.40 6.48
N LEU A 144 14.03 1.63 7.37
CA LEU A 144 14.12 1.84 8.81
C LEU A 144 15.49 1.43 9.36
N THR A 145 16.07 0.31 8.92
CA THR A 145 17.43 -0.10 9.34
C THR A 145 18.46 0.98 9.03
N ARG A 146 18.36 1.60 7.84
CA ARG A 146 19.29 2.71 7.48
C ARG A 146 19.19 3.91 8.46
N ARG A 147 17.98 4.20 8.96
CA ARG A 147 17.71 5.36 9.83
C ARG A 147 17.94 5.06 11.31
N LEU A 148 17.97 3.80 11.67
CA LEU A 148 18.19 3.33 13.05
C LEU A 148 19.60 2.73 13.25
N ALA A 149 20.52 2.97 12.29
CA ALA A 149 21.85 2.36 12.31
C ALA A 149 22.64 2.67 13.61
N ASP A 150 22.47 3.86 14.15
CA ASP A 150 23.16 4.33 15.37
C ASP A 150 22.31 4.15 16.66
N VAL A 151 21.15 3.51 16.54
CA VAL A 151 20.23 3.29 17.67
C VAL A 151 20.45 1.88 18.24
N PRO A 152 20.54 1.69 19.56
CA PRO A 152 20.61 0.36 20.15
C PRO A 152 19.46 -0.53 19.68
N ASP A 153 19.77 -1.77 19.28
CA ASP A 153 18.83 -2.73 18.68
C ASP A 153 18.09 -2.20 17.45
N GLY A 154 18.72 -1.30 16.68
CA GLY A 154 18.10 -0.60 15.55
C GLY A 154 17.58 -1.52 14.47
N ASP A 155 18.27 -2.63 14.18
CA ASP A 155 17.85 -3.66 13.23
C ASP A 155 16.59 -4.40 13.71
N LEU A 156 16.51 -4.78 14.99
CA LEU A 156 15.35 -5.40 15.60
C LEU A 156 14.16 -4.43 15.61
N ARG A 157 14.38 -3.17 16.01
CA ARG A 157 13.36 -2.11 15.99
C ARG A 157 12.82 -1.90 14.57
N ALA A 158 13.69 -1.86 13.56
CA ALA A 158 13.31 -1.75 12.17
C ALA A 158 12.43 -2.93 11.72
N ALA A 159 12.82 -4.15 12.02
CA ALA A 159 12.08 -5.36 11.66
C ALA A 159 10.70 -5.42 12.31
N VAL A 160 10.61 -5.12 13.62
CA VAL A 160 9.35 -5.10 14.38
C VAL A 160 8.43 -4.00 13.85
N THR A 161 8.96 -2.80 13.63
CA THR A 161 8.19 -1.66 13.11
C THR A 161 7.66 -1.96 11.71
N ALA A 162 8.49 -2.47 10.80
CA ALA A 162 8.06 -2.83 9.45
C ALA A 162 6.94 -3.88 9.47
N ALA A 163 7.04 -4.90 10.32
CA ALA A 163 6.02 -5.91 10.48
C ALA A 163 4.71 -5.32 11.01
N ALA A 164 4.78 -4.46 12.02
CA ALA A 164 3.62 -3.82 12.64
C ALA A 164 2.90 -2.88 11.67
N ILE A 165 3.62 -2.04 10.92
CA ILE A 165 3.06 -1.13 9.91
C ILE A 165 2.30 -1.92 8.84
N VAL A 166 2.91 -2.97 8.28
CA VAL A 166 2.29 -3.79 7.24
C VAL A 166 1.08 -4.55 7.78
N ALA A 167 1.17 -5.08 9.00
CA ALA A 167 0.05 -5.77 9.66
C ALA A 167 -1.13 -4.81 9.92
N ALA A 168 -0.85 -3.60 10.43
CA ALA A 168 -1.86 -2.59 10.72
C ALA A 168 -2.54 -2.08 9.44
N HIS A 169 -1.76 -1.84 8.36
CA HIS A 169 -2.30 -1.47 7.06
C HIS A 169 -3.27 -2.54 6.55
N ASN A 170 -2.84 -3.81 6.54
CA ASN A 170 -3.67 -4.92 6.07
C ASN A 170 -4.91 -5.13 6.95
N GLN A 171 -4.80 -4.91 8.26
CA GLN A 171 -5.94 -5.01 9.18
C GLN A 171 -6.96 -3.90 8.94
N ALA A 172 -6.51 -2.66 8.80
CA ALA A 172 -7.38 -1.52 8.51
C ALA A 172 -8.10 -1.68 7.16
N LEU A 173 -7.36 -2.09 6.12
CA LEU A 173 -7.91 -2.34 4.79
C LEU A 173 -8.95 -3.47 4.80
N ARG A 174 -8.63 -4.62 5.42
CA ARG A 174 -9.57 -5.75 5.53
C ARG A 174 -10.83 -5.39 6.26
N ARG A 175 -10.72 -4.63 7.37
CA ARG A 175 -11.86 -4.15 8.12
C ARG A 175 -12.75 -3.26 7.26
N TRP A 176 -12.18 -2.27 6.60
CA TRP A 176 -12.89 -1.36 5.69
C TRP A 176 -13.62 -2.13 4.58
N LEU A 177 -12.94 -3.09 3.92
CA LEU A 177 -13.54 -3.91 2.86
C LEU A 177 -14.67 -4.83 3.38
N ALA A 178 -14.52 -5.43 4.57
CA ALA A 178 -15.51 -6.30 5.17
C ALA A 178 -16.77 -5.54 5.64
N GLU A 179 -16.62 -4.28 6.05
CA GLU A 179 -17.72 -3.39 6.45
C GLU A 179 -18.43 -2.73 5.24
N GLY A 180 -18.08 -3.15 4.02
CA GLY A 180 -18.67 -2.62 2.77
C GLY A 180 -18.09 -1.28 2.33
N GLY A 181 -16.88 -0.95 2.75
CA GLY A 181 -16.14 0.29 2.67
C GLY A 181 -16.50 1.21 1.51
N THR A 182 -16.97 2.39 1.86
CA THR A 182 -17.29 3.47 0.92
C THR A 182 -16.18 4.51 0.92
N ALA A 183 -16.23 5.46 -0.01
CA ALA A 183 -15.30 6.58 -0.01
C ALA A 183 -15.40 7.43 1.27
N ASP A 184 -16.59 7.51 1.87
CA ASP A 184 -16.83 8.28 3.09
C ASP A 184 -16.18 7.65 4.33
N ASP A 185 -15.92 6.33 4.30
CA ASP A 185 -15.31 5.59 5.41
C ASP A 185 -13.77 5.61 5.38
N VAL A 186 -13.17 6.16 4.33
CA VAL A 186 -11.70 6.23 4.16
C VAL A 186 -11.00 6.91 5.32
N PRO A 187 -11.48 8.07 5.84
CA PRO A 187 -10.84 8.71 6.99
C PRO A 187 -10.82 7.81 8.24
N ALA A 188 -11.88 7.02 8.45
CA ALA A 188 -11.96 6.07 9.57
C ALA A 188 -10.96 4.90 9.38
N CYS A 189 -10.79 4.42 8.15
CA CYS A 189 -9.78 3.40 7.80
C CYS A 189 -8.37 3.89 8.12
N VAL A 190 -8.00 5.08 7.66
CA VAL A 190 -6.68 5.69 7.93
C VAL A 190 -6.49 5.96 9.43
N ALA A 191 -7.51 6.46 10.12
CA ALA A 191 -7.46 6.68 11.56
C ALA A 191 -7.27 5.35 12.33
N HIS A 192 -7.87 4.25 11.86
CA HIS A 192 -7.65 2.94 12.45
C HIS A 192 -6.21 2.46 12.24
N PHE A 193 -5.65 2.63 11.06
CA PHE A 193 -4.24 2.34 10.79
C PHE A 193 -3.30 3.13 11.72
N ARG A 194 -3.54 4.43 11.89
CA ARG A 194 -2.70 5.30 12.74
C ARG A 194 -2.59 4.86 14.18
N LYS A 195 -3.55 4.09 14.70
CA LYS A 195 -3.48 3.53 16.06
C LYS A 195 -2.26 2.62 16.28
N VAL A 196 -1.65 2.12 15.21
CA VAL A 196 -0.40 1.36 15.30
C VAL A 196 0.72 2.18 15.95
N ALA A 197 0.69 3.51 15.83
CA ALA A 197 1.68 4.40 16.45
C ALA A 197 1.85 4.17 17.95
N ASP A 198 0.77 3.79 18.65
CA ASP A 198 0.82 3.51 20.09
C ASP A 198 1.52 2.18 20.42
N LEU A 199 1.70 1.32 19.44
CA LEU A 199 2.28 -0.01 19.56
C LEU A 199 3.74 -0.05 19.07
N LEU A 200 4.21 1.01 18.37
CA LEU A 200 5.53 0.99 17.75
C LEU A 200 6.67 1.32 18.71
N PRO A 201 7.82 0.64 18.59
CA PRO A 201 9.02 0.91 19.39
C PRO A 201 9.81 2.13 18.87
N LEU A 202 9.17 3.04 18.13
CA LEU A 202 9.74 4.26 17.57
C LEU A 202 9.39 5.51 18.38
N ARG A 203 8.63 5.39 19.46
CA ARG A 203 8.47 6.51 20.38
C ARG A 203 9.86 6.89 20.86
N GLU A 204 10.25 8.13 20.61
CA GLU A 204 11.33 8.74 21.34
C GLU A 204 10.99 8.53 22.82
N THR A 205 11.76 7.71 23.51
CA THR A 205 11.78 7.79 24.98
C THR A 205 12.10 9.25 25.24
N PRO A 206 11.26 10.01 25.96
CA PRO A 206 11.62 11.36 26.30
C PRO A 206 13.02 11.24 26.91
N ASP A 207 13.98 11.96 26.31
CA ASP A 207 15.29 12.07 26.92
C ASP A 207 15.05 12.67 28.30
N LEU A 208 15.01 11.79 29.31
CA LEU A 208 14.72 12.18 30.67
C LEU A 208 15.69 13.28 31.12
N GLU A 209 16.92 13.26 30.62
CA GLU A 209 17.89 14.32 30.86
C GLU A 209 17.50 15.65 30.20
N ALA A 210 16.97 15.61 28.95
CA ALA A 210 16.47 16.81 28.28
C ALA A 210 15.19 17.33 28.94
N VAL A 211 14.30 16.46 29.37
CA VAL A 211 13.08 16.84 30.13
C VAL A 211 13.47 17.42 31.50
N THR A 212 14.38 16.79 32.20
CA THR A 212 14.87 17.28 33.49
C THR A 212 15.54 18.64 33.35
N ARG A 213 16.41 18.82 32.38
CA ARG A 213 17.07 20.08 32.06
C ARG A 213 16.06 21.21 31.73
N ARG A 214 15.03 20.90 31.00
CA ARG A 214 13.97 21.85 30.63
C ARG A 214 13.09 22.21 31.82
N LEU A 215 12.81 21.26 32.73
CA LEU A 215 12.10 21.51 33.98
C LEU A 215 12.95 22.38 34.95
N GLU A 216 14.25 22.15 35.05
CA GLU A 216 15.17 22.97 35.84
C GLU A 216 15.29 24.41 35.26
N GLU A 217 15.21 24.58 33.94
CA GLU A 217 15.24 25.88 33.29
C GLU A 217 13.96 26.66 33.57
N VAL A 218 12.81 26.00 33.50
CA VAL A 218 11.48 26.58 33.83
C VAL A 218 11.43 26.93 35.33
N ALA A 219 11.91 26.05 36.21
CA ALA A 219 11.95 26.32 37.64
C ALA A 219 12.79 27.56 37.96
N ARG A 220 14.00 27.68 37.38
CA ARG A 220 14.84 28.88 37.55
C ARG A 220 14.18 30.16 37.02
N THR A 221 13.35 30.07 35.97
CA THR A 221 12.66 31.26 35.43
C THR A 221 11.47 31.69 36.31
N LEU A 222 10.90 30.78 37.09
CA LEU A 222 9.80 31.07 38.02
C LEU A 222 10.28 31.58 39.38
N GLU A 223 11.56 31.37 39.74
CA GLU A 223 12.19 31.82 40.99
C GLU A 223 12.89 33.20 40.84
N ALA A 224 12.99 33.73 39.62
CA ALA A 224 13.60 35.01 39.28
C ALA A 224 12.55 36.12 39.11
#